data_faa780d29c930e43e7a01cd716c5e4e2
#
_entry.id   faa780d29c930e43e7a01cd716c5e4e2
#
_cell.length_a   1.000
_cell.length_b   1.000
_cell.length_c   1.000
_cell.angle_alpha   90.00
_cell.angle_beta   90.00
_cell.angle_gamma   90.00
#
_symmetry.space_group_name_H-M   'P 1'
#
loop_
_entity.id
_entity.type
_entity.pdbx_description
1 polymer ?
#
loop_
_entity_poly.entity_id
_entity_poly.type
_entity_poly.pdbx_seq_one_letter_code
_entity_poly.pdbx_strand_id
1 'polypeptide(L)'
;HQITEVKDSIYVPTDLSLIQILPHSHLLGKSWEIFSVSSVNDTTNIIKINNWDFDWQSFYTPKYMLPITAGSTIYMNAVYDNTSQNPNNPSNPPEFVFWGDGTFDEMFFVAFRFIPYQDGDELIYLGSENLYEPGDVNLDNSINVLDIVLLVQFILDFQIPNNEQQMIADINNDASVDVLDVIEIINMIINGD
;
A
#
# COMPACT_ATOMS: atom_id res chain seq x y z
N HIS A 1 29.33 -16.07 -6.19
CA HIS A 1 28.85 -15.02 -7.11
C HIS A 1 27.60 -15.56 -7.81
N GLN A 2 26.44 -15.31 -7.24
CA GLN A 2 25.18 -15.87 -7.74
C GLN A 2 24.01 -14.99 -7.34
N ILE A 3 22.88 -15.20 -8.03
CA ILE A 3 21.57 -14.74 -7.58
C ILE A 3 21.06 -15.78 -6.58
N THR A 4 20.62 -15.32 -5.41
CA THR A 4 20.14 -16.18 -4.32
C THR A 4 18.75 -15.74 -3.90
N GLU A 5 17.84 -16.69 -3.76
CA GLU A 5 16.53 -16.46 -3.17
C GLU A 5 16.57 -16.87 -1.68
N VAL A 6 16.13 -15.97 -0.81
CA VAL A 6 15.99 -16.20 0.63
C VAL A 6 14.51 -16.13 0.99
N LYS A 7 14.03 -17.09 1.75
CA LYS A 7 12.62 -17.21 2.15
C LYS A 7 12.50 -17.43 3.64
N ASP A 8 11.47 -16.84 4.20
CA ASP A 8 11.03 -17.09 5.57
C ASP A 8 9.51 -16.97 5.67
N SER A 9 8.95 -17.39 6.79
CA SER A 9 7.52 -17.30 7.01
C SER A 9 7.17 -17.15 8.47
N ILE A 10 6.03 -16.48 8.72
CA ILE A 10 5.51 -16.24 10.06
C ILE A 10 4.05 -16.72 10.14
N TYR A 11 3.74 -17.50 11.15
CA TYR A 11 2.37 -17.93 11.43
C TYR A 11 1.61 -16.84 12.19
N VAL A 12 0.36 -16.59 11.80
CA VAL A 12 -0.53 -15.59 12.39
C VAL A 12 -1.55 -16.28 13.31
N PRO A 13 -1.39 -16.20 14.65
CA PRO A 13 -2.22 -16.97 15.60
C PRO A 13 -3.59 -16.32 15.88
N THR A 14 -3.79 -15.04 15.54
CA THR A 14 -5.00 -14.27 15.81
C THR A 14 -5.29 -13.34 14.66
N ASP A 15 -6.55 -12.92 14.48
CA ASP A 15 -6.92 -11.94 13.49
C ASP A 15 -6.22 -10.60 13.77
N LEU A 16 -5.64 -10.01 12.72
CA LEU A 16 -4.96 -8.74 12.81
C LEU A 16 -5.20 -7.89 11.56
N SER A 17 -5.05 -6.57 11.73
CA SER A 17 -5.06 -5.60 10.65
C SER A 17 -3.68 -5.03 10.45
N LEU A 18 -3.08 -5.29 9.27
CA LEU A 18 -1.77 -4.77 8.90
C LEU A 18 -1.92 -3.29 8.50
N ILE A 19 -1.10 -2.43 9.13
CA ILE A 19 -1.07 -0.99 8.90
C ILE A 19 0.10 -0.60 8.02
N GLN A 20 1.28 -1.16 8.28
CA GLN A 20 2.51 -0.84 7.54
C GLN A 20 3.44 -2.04 7.51
N ILE A 21 4.29 -2.06 6.49
CA ILE A 21 5.35 -3.04 6.32
C ILE A 21 6.64 -2.35 5.86
N LEU A 22 7.78 -2.80 6.38
CA LEU A 22 9.11 -2.37 5.97
C LEU A 22 9.95 -3.62 5.62
N PRO A 23 10.03 -4.00 4.35
CA PRO A 23 11.09 -4.90 3.89
C PRO A 23 12.43 -4.17 3.95
N HIS A 24 13.50 -4.88 4.28
CA HIS A 24 14.83 -4.32 4.38
C HIS A 24 15.90 -5.29 3.86
N SER A 25 16.71 -4.79 2.97
CA SER A 25 17.92 -5.40 2.42
C SER A 25 18.97 -4.33 2.21
N HIS A 26 20.22 -4.73 2.04
CA HIS A 26 21.30 -3.81 1.66
C HIS A 26 21.55 -3.82 0.15
N LEU A 27 22.82 -3.64 -0.26
CA LEU A 27 23.23 -3.37 -1.64
C LEU A 27 23.05 -4.56 -2.60
N LEU A 28 22.97 -5.79 -2.08
CA LEU A 28 22.72 -6.97 -2.90
C LEU A 28 21.23 -7.23 -3.13
N GLY A 29 20.34 -6.56 -2.40
CA GLY A 29 18.89 -6.67 -2.58
C GLY A 29 18.50 -6.44 -4.05
N LYS A 30 17.61 -7.27 -4.58
CA LYS A 30 17.11 -7.17 -5.96
C LYS A 30 15.60 -7.05 -6.05
N SER A 31 14.88 -7.86 -5.29
CA SER A 31 13.42 -7.81 -5.26
C SER A 31 12.87 -8.39 -3.96
N TRP A 32 11.65 -7.98 -3.62
CA TRP A 32 10.87 -8.52 -2.52
C TRP A 32 9.47 -8.92 -2.97
N GLU A 33 8.96 -10.01 -2.41
CA GLU A 33 7.58 -10.42 -2.53
C GLU A 33 7.09 -10.95 -1.19
N ILE A 34 6.05 -10.31 -0.62
CA ILE A 34 5.47 -10.69 0.67
C ILE A 34 3.97 -10.85 0.48
N PHE A 35 3.44 -11.98 0.92
CA PHE A 35 2.03 -12.32 0.82
C PHE A 35 1.61 -13.22 1.99
N SER A 36 0.33 -13.25 2.31
CA SER A 36 -0.23 -14.19 3.26
C SER A 36 -1.05 -15.26 2.55
N VAL A 37 -1.07 -16.46 3.13
CA VAL A 37 -1.95 -17.55 2.71
C VAL A 37 -2.80 -17.94 3.90
N SER A 38 -4.12 -17.87 3.74
CA SER A 38 -5.08 -18.23 4.78
C SER A 38 -5.18 -19.74 4.99
N SER A 39 -5.83 -20.17 6.08
CA SER A 39 -6.10 -21.57 6.38
C SER A 39 -6.97 -22.29 5.32
N VAL A 40 -7.66 -21.53 4.47
CA VAL A 40 -8.47 -22.01 3.34
C VAL A 40 -7.76 -21.84 1.99
N ASN A 41 -6.47 -21.54 2.00
CA ASN A 41 -5.60 -21.33 0.84
C ASN A 41 -5.92 -20.09 -0.01
N ASP A 42 -6.57 -19.09 0.55
CA ASP A 42 -6.70 -17.79 -0.10
C ASP A 42 -5.42 -16.99 0.08
N THR A 43 -4.92 -16.41 -1.02
CA THR A 43 -3.69 -15.62 -1.02
C THR A 43 -4.01 -14.13 -1.04
N THR A 44 -3.42 -13.39 -0.10
CA THR A 44 -3.46 -11.93 -0.03
C THR A 44 -2.07 -11.37 -0.29
N ASN A 45 -1.90 -10.63 -1.37
CA ASN A 45 -0.64 -9.94 -1.66
C ASN A 45 -0.48 -8.75 -0.71
N ILE A 46 0.65 -8.67 -0.01
CA ILE A 46 0.95 -7.58 0.91
C ILE A 46 1.81 -6.52 0.21
N ILE A 47 2.94 -6.93 -0.35
CA ILE A 47 3.83 -6.04 -1.13
C ILE A 47 4.64 -6.81 -2.14
N LYS A 48 4.90 -6.18 -3.30
CA LYS A 48 5.84 -6.67 -4.30
C LYS A 48 6.71 -5.53 -4.80
N ILE A 49 8.03 -5.68 -4.62
CA ILE A 49 9.06 -4.75 -5.08
C ILE A 49 9.89 -5.50 -6.13
N ASN A 50 9.75 -5.14 -7.39
CA ASN A 50 10.44 -5.83 -8.49
C ASN A 50 11.88 -5.36 -8.68
N ASN A 51 12.17 -4.12 -8.29
CA ASN A 51 13.49 -3.52 -8.35
C ASN A 51 13.75 -2.87 -7.01
N TRP A 52 14.58 -3.53 -6.19
CA TRP A 52 15.00 -2.99 -4.90
C TRP A 52 15.94 -1.81 -5.11
N ASP A 53 15.73 -0.77 -4.32
CA ASP A 53 16.61 0.39 -4.23
C ASP A 53 17.00 0.61 -2.77
N PHE A 54 18.29 0.53 -2.48
CA PHE A 54 18.81 0.70 -1.13
C PHE A 54 18.54 2.09 -0.55
N ASP A 55 18.50 3.11 -1.40
CA ASP A 55 18.24 4.50 -1.00
C ASP A 55 16.73 4.78 -0.80
N TRP A 56 15.86 3.86 -1.25
CA TRP A 56 14.41 3.97 -1.12
C TRP A 56 13.85 2.95 -0.11
N GLN A 57 14.22 3.10 1.15
CA GLN A 57 13.76 2.24 2.22
C GLN A 57 12.81 2.99 3.13
N SER A 58 11.54 2.65 3.13
CA SER A 58 10.53 3.26 3.99
C SER A 58 9.48 2.25 4.44
N PHE A 59 8.65 2.66 5.39
CA PHE A 59 7.42 1.94 5.67
C PHE A 59 6.45 2.12 4.52
N TYR A 60 6.03 1.01 3.91
CA TYR A 60 4.96 0.97 2.93
C TYR A 60 3.63 0.83 3.65
N THR A 61 2.71 1.72 3.35
CA THR A 61 1.36 1.73 3.92
C THR A 61 0.40 1.23 2.84
N PRO A 62 -0.39 0.18 3.10
CA PRO A 62 -1.46 -0.21 2.18
C PRO A 62 -2.52 0.88 2.13
N LYS A 63 -3.26 0.96 1.03
CA LYS A 63 -4.32 1.97 0.85
C LYS A 63 -5.38 1.91 1.96
N TYR A 64 -5.76 0.70 2.35
CA TYR A 64 -6.64 0.41 3.47
C TYR A 64 -5.96 -0.53 4.46
N MET A 65 -6.40 -0.56 5.70
CA MET A 65 -5.95 -1.59 6.63
C MET A 65 -6.19 -2.97 6.01
N LEU A 66 -5.18 -3.83 6.08
CA LEU A 66 -5.23 -5.14 5.43
C LEU A 66 -5.48 -6.24 6.47
N PRO A 67 -6.70 -6.82 6.50
CA PRO A 67 -7.01 -7.91 7.41
C PRO A 67 -6.20 -9.17 7.07
N ILE A 68 -5.62 -9.79 8.09
CA ILE A 68 -4.96 -11.09 8.00
C ILE A 68 -5.58 -11.99 9.06
N THR A 69 -6.29 -13.02 8.61
CA THR A 69 -7.05 -13.91 9.50
C THR A 69 -6.16 -14.86 10.28
N ALA A 70 -6.61 -15.23 11.46
CA ALA A 70 -5.99 -16.28 12.27
C ALA A 70 -5.82 -17.58 11.48
N GLY A 71 -4.70 -18.27 11.68
CA GLY A 71 -4.37 -19.47 10.92
C GLY A 71 -3.68 -19.21 9.59
N SER A 72 -3.53 -17.94 9.17
CA SER A 72 -2.73 -17.56 8.00
C SER A 72 -1.24 -17.75 8.26
N THR A 73 -0.48 -17.88 7.17
CA THR A 73 0.98 -17.79 7.18
C THR A 73 1.42 -16.67 6.25
N ILE A 74 2.22 -15.74 6.75
CA ILE A 74 2.83 -14.68 5.93
C ILE A 74 4.17 -15.23 5.42
N TYR A 75 4.34 -15.23 4.11
CA TYR A 75 5.56 -15.62 3.42
C TYR A 75 6.33 -14.39 2.97
N MET A 76 7.64 -14.43 3.16
CA MET A 76 8.57 -13.35 2.83
C MET A 76 9.65 -13.94 1.91
N ASN A 77 9.72 -13.45 0.68
CA ASN A 77 10.69 -13.88 -0.31
C ASN A 77 11.52 -12.68 -0.77
N ALA A 78 12.84 -12.78 -0.65
CA ALA A 78 13.76 -11.78 -1.19
C ALA A 78 14.74 -12.43 -2.17
N VAL A 79 15.09 -11.69 -3.20
CA VAL A 79 16.14 -12.08 -4.16
C VAL A 79 17.32 -11.15 -3.99
N TYR A 80 18.52 -11.71 -3.94
CA TYR A 80 19.80 -11.02 -3.82
C TYR A 80 20.67 -11.31 -5.05
N ASP A 81 21.37 -10.29 -5.53
CA ASP A 81 22.24 -10.37 -6.69
C ASP A 81 23.69 -10.08 -6.30
N ASN A 82 24.44 -11.11 -5.92
CA ASN A 82 25.88 -11.02 -5.67
C ASN A 82 26.68 -11.40 -6.93
N THR A 83 26.40 -10.71 -8.04
CA THR A 83 27.14 -10.87 -9.29
C THR A 83 27.82 -9.57 -9.70
N SER A 84 28.77 -9.65 -10.65
CA SER A 84 29.40 -8.47 -11.27
C SER A 84 28.44 -7.65 -12.15
N GLN A 85 27.21 -8.12 -12.37
CA GLN A 85 26.14 -7.41 -13.10
C GLN A 85 25.36 -6.46 -12.19
N ASN A 86 25.41 -6.68 -10.88
CA ASN A 86 24.80 -5.76 -9.91
C ASN A 86 25.71 -4.51 -9.77
N PRO A 87 25.26 -3.32 -10.20
CA PRO A 87 26.06 -2.11 -10.14
C PRO A 87 26.32 -1.63 -8.70
N ASN A 88 25.49 -2.08 -7.74
CA ASN A 88 25.57 -1.73 -6.32
C ASN A 88 26.38 -2.77 -5.52
N ASN A 89 26.94 -3.78 -6.16
CA ASN A 89 27.74 -4.79 -5.45
C ASN A 89 28.93 -4.11 -4.75
N PRO A 90 29.10 -4.30 -3.43
CA PRO A 90 30.16 -3.63 -2.67
C PRO A 90 31.57 -4.06 -3.09
N SER A 91 31.71 -5.17 -3.82
CA SER A 91 33.01 -5.72 -4.24
C SER A 91 33.07 -6.03 -5.74
N ASN A 92 34.18 -5.67 -6.40
CA ASN A 92 34.45 -6.05 -7.79
C ASN A 92 35.90 -6.54 -7.95
N PRO A 93 36.13 -7.85 -8.17
CA PRO A 93 35.12 -8.91 -8.33
C PRO A 93 34.27 -9.13 -7.08
N PRO A 94 33.03 -9.68 -7.22
CA PRO A 94 32.17 -9.98 -6.10
C PRO A 94 32.87 -10.85 -5.05
N GLU A 95 32.66 -10.57 -3.77
CA GLU A 95 33.16 -11.36 -2.65
C GLU A 95 32.02 -11.95 -1.83
N PHE A 96 32.33 -12.80 -0.87
CA PHE A 96 31.34 -13.31 0.06
C PHE A 96 30.90 -12.18 1.02
N VAL A 97 29.60 -11.98 1.14
CA VAL A 97 28.99 -10.99 2.02
C VAL A 97 28.37 -11.69 3.22
N PHE A 98 28.68 -11.23 4.41
CA PHE A 98 28.15 -11.75 5.66
C PHE A 98 26.84 -11.03 6.03
N TRP A 99 26.09 -11.64 6.92
CA TRP A 99 24.99 -10.96 7.59
C TRP A 99 25.58 -9.93 8.59
N GLY A 100 25.01 -8.71 8.61
CA GLY A 100 25.45 -7.67 9.52
C GLY A 100 24.74 -6.34 9.29
N ASP A 101 24.99 -5.39 10.20
CA ASP A 101 24.32 -4.08 10.22
C ASP A 101 25.04 -3.04 9.31
N GLY A 102 26.24 -3.34 8.83
CA GLY A 102 27.00 -2.45 7.97
C GLY A 102 26.44 -2.38 6.56
N THR A 103 26.53 -1.23 5.89
CA THR A 103 26.05 -1.03 4.51
C THR A 103 26.59 -2.07 3.53
N PHE A 104 27.82 -2.57 3.76
CA PHE A 104 28.49 -3.57 2.91
C PHE A 104 28.23 -5.02 3.36
N ASP A 105 27.61 -5.21 4.50
CA ASP A 105 27.03 -6.49 4.92
C ASP A 105 25.68 -6.69 4.21
N GLU A 106 24.93 -7.76 4.54
CA GLU A 106 23.60 -7.93 3.97
C GLU A 106 22.59 -8.34 5.05
N MET A 107 21.34 -7.92 4.87
CA MET A 107 20.23 -8.25 5.76
C MET A 107 19.03 -8.83 5.01
N PHE A 108 18.33 -9.73 5.68
CA PHE A 108 16.97 -10.14 5.37
C PHE A 108 16.12 -9.80 6.58
N PHE A 109 15.43 -8.68 6.52
CA PHE A 109 14.63 -8.20 7.64
C PHE A 109 13.29 -7.66 7.17
N VAL A 110 12.23 -7.91 7.91
CA VAL A 110 10.90 -7.33 7.67
C VAL A 110 10.29 -6.88 8.98
N ALA A 111 9.92 -5.61 9.05
CA ALA A 111 9.13 -5.09 10.15
C ALA A 111 7.65 -4.99 9.75
N PHE A 112 6.75 -5.38 10.65
CA PHE A 112 5.30 -5.27 10.48
C PHE A 112 4.73 -4.37 11.58
N ARG A 113 3.83 -3.46 11.19
CA ARG A 113 2.94 -2.74 12.10
C ARG A 113 1.53 -3.27 11.94
N PHE A 114 0.95 -3.75 13.02
CA PHE A 114 -0.40 -4.29 13.02
C PHE A 114 -1.12 -3.99 14.34
N ILE A 115 -2.43 -4.09 14.32
CA ILE A 115 -3.32 -4.05 15.50
C ILE A 115 -4.19 -5.31 15.50
N PRO A 116 -4.79 -5.69 16.64
CA PRO A 116 -5.86 -6.69 16.66
C PRO A 116 -6.99 -6.23 15.75
N TYR A 117 -7.44 -7.13 14.87
CA TYR A 117 -8.52 -6.84 13.92
C TYR A 117 -9.83 -6.48 14.64
N GLN A 118 -10.51 -5.48 14.14
CA GLN A 118 -11.88 -5.13 14.48
C GLN A 118 -12.72 -5.09 13.20
N ASP A 119 -14.00 -5.46 13.33
CA ASP A 119 -14.93 -5.44 12.20
C ASP A 119 -15.02 -4.03 11.58
N GLY A 120 -14.79 -3.94 10.27
CA GLY A 120 -14.74 -2.68 9.54
C GLY A 120 -13.34 -2.08 9.35
N ASP A 121 -12.28 -2.66 9.92
CA ASP A 121 -10.90 -2.16 9.73
C ASP A 121 -10.50 -2.10 8.25
N GLU A 122 -11.00 -3.02 7.43
CA GLU A 122 -10.76 -3.07 5.98
C GLU A 122 -11.33 -1.86 5.23
N LEU A 123 -12.17 -1.08 5.87
CA LEU A 123 -12.74 0.16 5.33
C LEU A 123 -11.92 1.40 5.76
N ILE A 124 -10.98 1.24 6.69
CA ILE A 124 -10.16 2.35 7.19
C ILE A 124 -9.06 2.65 6.19
N TYR A 125 -9.11 3.84 5.62
CA TYR A 125 -8.12 4.35 4.69
C TYR A 125 -6.85 4.79 5.43
N LEU A 126 -5.69 4.29 5.00
CA LEU A 126 -4.38 4.58 5.60
C LEU A 126 -3.47 5.44 4.71
N GLY A 127 -3.90 5.74 3.49
CA GLY A 127 -3.12 6.60 2.59
C GLY A 127 -2.80 7.92 3.29
N SER A 128 -1.59 8.45 3.11
CA SER A 128 -1.23 9.76 3.59
C SER A 128 -2.21 10.77 3.00
N GLU A 129 -2.93 11.43 3.90
CA GLU A 129 -3.77 12.61 3.70
C GLU A 129 -4.33 12.78 2.29
N ASN A 130 -5.63 12.80 2.19
CA ASN A 130 -6.41 13.29 1.05
C ASN A 130 -5.54 13.79 -0.13
N LEU A 131 -5.01 12.86 -0.94
CA LEU A 131 -4.50 13.23 -2.26
C LEU A 131 -5.65 13.76 -3.14
N TYR A 132 -6.86 13.63 -2.62
CA TYR A 132 -8.08 14.07 -3.28
C TYR A 132 -8.75 15.12 -2.38
N GLU A 133 -8.89 16.27 -2.91
CA GLU A 133 -9.64 17.35 -2.28
C GLU A 133 -11.13 16.96 -2.27
N PRO A 134 -11.83 17.03 -1.11
CA PRO A 134 -13.26 16.78 -1.09
C PRO A 134 -13.92 17.65 -2.16
N GLY A 135 -14.72 17.03 -3.04
CA GLY A 135 -15.32 17.70 -4.18
C GLY A 135 -14.61 17.53 -5.52
N ASP A 136 -13.34 17.05 -5.54
CA ASP A 136 -12.65 16.63 -6.79
C ASP A 136 -13.07 15.20 -7.16
N VAL A 137 -14.32 15.06 -7.59
CA VAL A 137 -14.97 13.76 -7.84
C VAL A 137 -14.37 13.04 -9.05
N ASN A 138 -13.84 13.79 -10.01
CA ASN A 138 -13.24 13.24 -11.22
C ASN A 138 -11.72 12.95 -11.07
N LEU A 139 -11.10 13.41 -9.95
CA LEU A 139 -9.69 13.18 -9.60
C LEU A 139 -8.71 13.89 -10.57
N ASP A 140 -9.06 15.07 -11.05
CA ASP A 140 -8.21 15.85 -11.94
C ASP A 140 -7.42 16.96 -11.21
N ASN A 141 -7.49 17.03 -9.88
CA ASN A 141 -6.92 18.03 -8.98
C ASN A 141 -7.53 19.43 -9.17
N SER A 142 -8.78 19.52 -9.56
CA SER A 142 -9.48 20.78 -9.75
C SER A 142 -10.97 20.66 -9.45
N ILE A 143 -11.45 21.31 -8.39
CA ILE A 143 -12.89 21.34 -8.11
C ILE A 143 -13.58 22.30 -9.08
N ASN A 144 -14.42 21.77 -9.95
CA ASN A 144 -15.09 22.54 -10.99
C ASN A 144 -16.44 21.89 -11.42
N VAL A 145 -17.06 22.44 -12.46
CA VAL A 145 -18.37 21.96 -12.93
C VAL A 145 -18.35 20.50 -13.42
N LEU A 146 -17.18 19.94 -13.79
CA LEU A 146 -17.08 18.56 -14.26
C LEU A 146 -17.31 17.58 -13.10
N ASP A 147 -16.93 17.94 -11.87
CA ASP A 147 -17.18 17.16 -10.68
C ASP A 147 -18.66 17.10 -10.36
N ILE A 148 -19.35 18.24 -10.50
CA ILE A 148 -20.81 18.30 -10.35
C ILE A 148 -21.49 17.37 -11.37
N VAL A 149 -21.04 17.39 -12.64
CA VAL A 149 -21.61 16.52 -13.69
C VAL A 149 -21.40 15.06 -13.34
N LEU A 150 -20.22 14.67 -12.85
CA LEU A 150 -19.93 13.30 -12.47
C LEU A 150 -20.73 12.87 -11.22
N LEU A 151 -20.80 13.75 -10.21
CA LEU A 151 -21.60 13.50 -9.00
C LEU A 151 -23.08 13.28 -9.33
N VAL A 152 -23.66 14.09 -10.21
CA VAL A 152 -25.03 13.90 -10.68
C VAL A 152 -25.21 12.57 -11.41
N GLN A 153 -24.20 12.10 -12.16
CA GLN A 153 -24.26 10.76 -12.78
C GLN A 153 -24.28 9.62 -11.73
N PHE A 154 -23.57 9.78 -10.63
CA PHE A 154 -23.60 8.84 -9.50
C PHE A 154 -24.99 8.83 -8.84
N ILE A 155 -25.56 10.00 -8.54
CA ILE A 155 -26.89 10.14 -7.93
C ILE A 155 -27.99 9.54 -8.80
N LEU A 156 -27.87 9.61 -10.12
CA LEU A 156 -28.84 9.08 -11.08
C LEU A 156 -28.56 7.63 -11.49
N ASP A 157 -27.62 6.94 -10.86
CA ASP A 157 -27.19 5.58 -11.19
C ASP A 157 -26.73 5.39 -12.66
N PHE A 158 -26.31 6.45 -13.33
CA PHE A 158 -25.73 6.36 -14.67
C PHE A 158 -24.28 5.88 -14.65
N GLN A 159 -23.60 6.08 -13.53
CA GLN A 159 -22.25 5.59 -13.26
C GLN A 159 -22.16 5.15 -11.80
N ILE A 160 -21.43 4.07 -11.55
CA ILE A 160 -21.20 3.56 -10.19
C ILE A 160 -19.85 4.13 -9.70
N PRO A 161 -19.83 4.91 -8.60
CA PRO A 161 -18.57 5.39 -8.03
C PRO A 161 -17.74 4.23 -7.50
N ASN A 162 -16.43 4.30 -7.61
CA ASN A 162 -15.55 3.45 -6.81
C ASN A 162 -15.53 3.95 -5.35
N ASN A 163 -14.93 3.16 -4.44
CA ASN A 163 -14.91 3.49 -3.01
C ASN A 163 -14.29 4.86 -2.72
N GLU A 164 -13.29 5.26 -3.48
CA GLU A 164 -12.58 6.52 -3.36
C GLU A 164 -13.46 7.70 -3.81
N GLN A 165 -14.08 7.57 -4.96
CA GLN A 165 -15.02 8.56 -5.47
C GLN A 165 -16.24 8.73 -4.56
N GLN A 166 -16.71 7.66 -3.94
CA GLN A 166 -17.81 7.73 -2.98
C GLN A 166 -17.46 8.54 -1.74
N MET A 167 -16.23 8.37 -1.20
CA MET A 167 -15.75 9.15 -0.06
C MET A 167 -15.55 10.64 -0.37
N ILE A 168 -15.08 10.94 -1.59
CA ILE A 168 -14.82 12.32 -2.04
C ILE A 168 -16.12 13.04 -2.40
N ALA A 169 -17.11 12.28 -2.87
CA ALA A 169 -18.41 12.78 -3.28
C ALA A 169 -19.33 13.07 -2.09
N ASP A 170 -19.15 12.39 -0.95
CA ASP A 170 -19.86 12.66 0.31
C ASP A 170 -19.17 13.82 1.06
N ILE A 171 -19.45 15.04 0.63
CA ILE A 171 -18.76 16.24 1.10
C ILE A 171 -19.24 16.66 2.49
N ASN A 172 -20.53 16.44 2.76
CA ASN A 172 -21.13 16.79 4.04
C ASN A 172 -20.89 15.69 5.11
N ASN A 173 -20.29 14.55 4.75
CA ASN A 173 -20.01 13.39 5.60
C ASN A 173 -21.24 12.81 6.31
N ASP A 174 -22.38 12.76 5.61
CA ASP A 174 -23.63 12.16 6.16
C ASP A 174 -23.80 10.68 5.77
N ALA A 175 -22.81 10.09 5.10
CA ALA A 175 -22.75 8.74 4.57
C ALA A 175 -23.71 8.49 3.37
N SER A 176 -24.18 9.55 2.71
CA SER A 176 -25.02 9.48 1.52
C SER A 176 -24.44 10.38 0.43
N VAL A 177 -24.38 9.92 -0.80
CA VAL A 177 -24.03 10.76 -1.95
C VAL A 177 -25.33 11.22 -2.61
N ASP A 178 -25.70 12.49 -2.38
CA ASP A 178 -26.98 13.01 -2.86
C ASP A 178 -26.90 14.50 -3.29
N VAL A 179 -28.06 15.13 -3.46
CA VAL A 179 -28.16 16.51 -3.94
C VAL A 179 -27.56 17.53 -2.96
N LEU A 180 -27.41 17.19 -1.69
CA LEU A 180 -26.82 18.09 -0.70
C LEU A 180 -25.32 18.25 -0.99
N ASP A 181 -24.63 17.19 -1.40
CA ASP A 181 -23.23 17.24 -1.82
C ASP A 181 -23.03 18.11 -3.07
N VAL A 182 -23.96 18.01 -4.02
CA VAL A 182 -23.95 18.90 -5.20
C VAL A 182 -23.99 20.36 -4.76
N ILE A 183 -24.80 20.72 -3.77
CA ILE A 183 -24.91 22.08 -3.25
C ILE A 183 -23.58 22.50 -2.61
N GLU A 184 -22.93 21.61 -1.87
CA GLU A 184 -21.65 21.91 -1.25
C GLU A 184 -20.54 22.15 -2.31
N ILE A 185 -20.43 21.32 -3.37
CA ILE A 185 -19.48 21.58 -4.47
C ILE A 185 -19.78 22.92 -5.15
N ILE A 186 -21.05 23.26 -5.39
CA ILE A 186 -21.42 24.55 -5.98
C ILE A 186 -20.94 25.70 -5.07
N ASN A 187 -21.11 25.58 -3.75
CA ASN A 187 -20.64 26.56 -2.80
C ASN A 187 -19.11 26.72 -2.83
N MET A 188 -18.36 25.60 -2.88
CA MET A 188 -16.90 25.63 -3.00
C MET A 188 -16.45 26.34 -4.30
N ILE A 189 -17.06 26.06 -5.43
CA ILE A 189 -16.72 26.68 -6.72
C ILE A 189 -17.02 28.20 -6.71
N ILE A 190 -18.13 28.60 -6.10
CA ILE A 190 -18.55 30.02 -6.10
C ILE A 190 -17.72 30.84 -5.11
N ASN A 191 -17.38 30.29 -3.96
CA ASN A 191 -16.69 31.02 -2.87
C ASN A 191 -15.16 30.93 -3.01
N GLY A 192 -14.63 29.99 -3.77
CA GLY A 192 -13.19 29.81 -4.00
C GLY A 192 -12.44 29.27 -2.78
N ASP A 193 -13.11 28.48 -1.95
CA ASP A 193 -12.57 27.84 -0.74
C ASP A 193 -12.12 26.42 -1.04
#